data_ea0221aff022262a8c1db5d25d2b26fd
#
_entry.id   ea0221aff022262a8c1db5d25d2b26fd
#
_cell.length_a   1.000
_cell.length_b   1.000
_cell.length_c   1.000
_cell.angle_alpha   90.00
_cell.angle_beta   90.00
_cell.angle_gamma   90.00
#
_symmetry.space_group_name_H-M   'P 1'
#
loop_
_entity.id
_entity.type
_entity.pdbx_description
1 polymer ?
#
loop_
_entity_poly.entity_id
_entity_poly.type
_entity_poly.pdbx_seq_one_letter_code
_entity_poly.pdbx_strand_id
1 'polypeptide(L)'
;MKQAFFALSLFAFGLTAAAQGTSVTNTAVINTAPKALPLDKSPMDMAYFPEDYPVLKIKDKAKEPLIARIIYSRPQKADRVVFGDLIEYGKVWRLGANEATEIEFFRDVKIDGKKVAKGKYTLYAIVNPDAWTLIVNKETDTWGSFKYDEKKDLLRVTLPVEKGQQPVDAFTLYFEKTTAGANLVMSWDDVKTTLPIALK
;
A
#
# COMPACT_ATOMS: atom_id res chain seq x y z
N MET A 1 -33.72 -94.61 -47.14
CA MET A 1 -32.65 -95.00 -46.26
C MET A 1 -31.40 -94.20 -46.59
N LYS A 2 -31.19 -93.13 -46.02
CA LYS A 2 -29.93 -92.40 -45.91
C LYS A 2 -30.11 -91.37 -44.78
N GLN A 3 -29.44 -91.62 -43.70
CA GLN A 3 -29.38 -90.71 -42.55
C GLN A 3 -28.31 -89.63 -42.83
N ALA A 4 -28.69 -88.37 -42.67
CA ALA A 4 -27.80 -87.24 -42.73
C ALA A 4 -27.50 -86.78 -41.34
N PHE A 5 -26.23 -86.85 -40.88
CA PHE A 5 -25.66 -86.25 -39.65
C PHE A 5 -25.51 -84.78 -39.82
N PHE A 6 -26.14 -84.01 -38.97
CA PHE A 6 -25.89 -82.57 -38.86
C PHE A 6 -24.91 -82.37 -37.75
N ALA A 7 -23.72 -81.82 -38.10
CA ALA A 7 -22.73 -81.42 -37.14
C ALA A 7 -22.96 -79.98 -36.68
N LEU A 8 -23.20 -79.78 -35.40
CA LEU A 8 -23.39 -78.49 -34.78
C LEU A 8 -22.06 -77.92 -34.33
N SER A 9 -21.55 -76.94 -35.05
CA SER A 9 -20.31 -76.22 -34.65
C SER A 9 -20.65 -75.07 -33.68
N LEU A 10 -20.23 -75.21 -32.42
CA LEU A 10 -20.27 -74.12 -31.44
C LEU A 10 -19.16 -73.09 -31.72
N PHE A 11 -19.56 -71.89 -32.07
CA PHE A 11 -18.65 -70.73 -32.10
C PHE A 11 -18.61 -70.10 -30.69
N ALA A 12 -17.49 -70.26 -30.03
CA ALA A 12 -17.23 -69.54 -28.79
C ALA A 12 -16.74 -68.11 -29.10
N PHE A 13 -17.55 -67.10 -28.84
CA PHE A 13 -17.13 -65.71 -28.87
C PHE A 13 -16.36 -65.40 -27.59
N GLY A 14 -15.02 -65.27 -27.72
CA GLY A 14 -14.19 -64.76 -26.67
C GLY A 14 -14.33 -63.24 -26.54
N LEU A 15 -14.93 -62.70 -25.53
CA LEU A 15 -14.87 -61.29 -25.16
C LEU A 15 -13.49 -61.00 -24.57
N THR A 16 -12.65 -60.36 -25.30
CA THR A 16 -11.43 -59.71 -24.74
C THR A 16 -11.81 -58.36 -24.14
N ALA A 17 -11.91 -58.26 -22.83
CA ALA A 17 -12.03 -57.02 -22.12
C ALA A 17 -10.67 -56.31 -22.18
N ALA A 18 -10.56 -55.24 -22.99
CA ALA A 18 -9.42 -54.35 -22.96
C ALA A 18 -9.51 -53.49 -21.68
N ALA A 19 -8.69 -53.79 -20.68
CA ALA A 19 -8.52 -52.94 -19.50
C ALA A 19 -7.82 -51.65 -20.00
N GLN A 20 -8.61 -50.55 -20.08
CA GLN A 20 -8.08 -49.20 -20.21
C GLN A 20 -7.38 -48.85 -18.89
N GLY A 21 -6.07 -48.96 -18.85
CA GLY A 21 -5.25 -48.44 -17.78
C GLY A 21 -5.33 -46.91 -17.78
N THR A 22 -6.08 -46.32 -16.86
CA THR A 22 -5.98 -44.89 -16.56
C THR A 22 -4.60 -44.64 -15.96
N SER A 23 -3.71 -44.07 -16.78
CA SER A 23 -2.43 -43.54 -16.30
C SER A 23 -2.73 -42.35 -15.38
N VAL A 24 -2.68 -42.59 -14.07
CA VAL A 24 -2.66 -41.54 -13.07
C VAL A 24 -1.31 -40.82 -13.24
N THR A 25 -1.31 -39.68 -13.92
CA THR A 25 -0.16 -38.78 -13.92
C THR A 25 0.02 -38.29 -12.49
N ASN A 26 0.98 -38.88 -11.80
CA ASN A 26 1.47 -38.36 -10.52
C ASN A 26 2.09 -37.00 -10.80
N THR A 27 1.27 -35.94 -10.67
CA THR A 27 1.79 -34.57 -10.62
C THR A 27 2.60 -34.50 -9.32
N ALA A 28 3.91 -34.59 -9.45
CA ALA A 28 4.83 -34.39 -8.31
C ALA A 28 4.52 -33.02 -7.73
N VAL A 29 3.94 -32.98 -6.55
CA VAL A 29 3.82 -31.76 -5.76
C VAL A 29 5.26 -31.35 -5.45
N ILE A 30 5.76 -30.34 -6.19
CA ILE A 30 7.07 -29.75 -5.90
C ILE A 30 6.89 -29.03 -4.54
N ASN A 31 7.21 -29.73 -3.48
CA ASN A 31 7.23 -29.19 -2.12
C ASN A 31 8.50 -28.34 -1.98
N THR A 32 8.48 -27.15 -2.58
CA THR A 32 9.54 -26.16 -2.37
C THR A 32 9.34 -25.56 -0.97
N ALA A 33 10.34 -25.69 -0.10
CA ALA A 33 10.33 -25.02 1.19
C ALA A 33 10.03 -23.50 0.99
N PRO A 34 9.25 -22.87 1.87
CA PRO A 34 8.96 -21.44 1.77
C PRO A 34 10.27 -20.64 1.73
N LYS A 35 10.39 -19.75 0.73
CA LYS A 35 11.54 -18.85 0.64
C LYS A 35 11.38 -17.75 1.67
N ALA A 36 12.26 -17.69 2.67
CA ALA A 36 12.36 -16.56 3.56
C ALA A 36 12.86 -15.33 2.76
N LEU A 37 12.08 -14.26 2.71
CA LEU A 37 12.49 -12.99 2.15
C LEU A 37 13.11 -12.11 3.23
N PRO A 38 14.15 -11.30 2.92
CA PRO A 38 14.68 -10.34 3.87
C PRO A 38 13.61 -9.28 4.17
N LEU A 39 13.63 -8.75 5.39
CA LEU A 39 12.81 -7.61 5.76
C LEU A 39 13.29 -6.38 4.98
N ASP A 40 12.33 -5.57 4.52
CA ASP A 40 12.63 -4.30 3.88
C ASP A 40 13.27 -3.34 4.89
N LYS A 41 14.28 -2.56 4.44
CA LYS A 41 14.96 -1.56 5.27
C LYS A 41 14.12 -0.30 5.51
N SER A 42 13.03 -0.16 4.78
CA SER A 42 12.06 0.92 4.89
C SER A 42 10.67 0.32 5.02
N PRO A 43 10.35 -0.34 6.15
CA PRO A 43 9.10 -1.08 6.31
C PRO A 43 7.90 -0.16 6.11
N MET A 44 6.81 -0.70 5.57
CA MET A 44 5.55 0.02 5.47
C MET A 44 4.89 0.14 6.84
N ASP A 45 4.24 1.27 7.06
CA ASP A 45 3.48 1.59 8.26
C ASP A 45 2.16 2.28 7.90
N MET A 46 1.27 2.38 8.86
CA MET A 46 -0.03 3.02 8.71
C MET A 46 -0.34 3.92 9.89
N ALA A 47 -0.90 5.10 9.61
CA ALA A 47 -1.49 5.96 10.62
C ALA A 47 -2.98 6.19 10.32
N TYR A 48 -3.77 6.38 11.38
CA TYR A 48 -5.22 6.53 11.32
C TYR A 48 -5.68 7.82 11.97
N PHE A 49 -6.77 8.39 11.43
CA PHE A 49 -7.52 9.43 12.12
C PHE A 49 -9.01 9.08 12.19
N PRO A 50 -9.61 8.93 13.38
CA PRO A 50 -8.98 9.05 14.71
C PRO A 50 -7.85 8.05 14.95
N GLU A 51 -6.90 8.45 15.79
CA GLU A 51 -5.77 7.60 16.19
C GLU A 51 -6.27 6.29 16.78
N ASP A 52 -5.52 5.20 16.56
CA ASP A 52 -5.85 3.85 17.05
C ASP A 52 -7.24 3.33 16.62
N TYR A 53 -7.86 3.89 15.59
CA TYR A 53 -9.22 3.55 15.19
C TYR A 53 -9.50 2.03 15.09
N PRO A 54 -8.64 1.17 14.51
CA PRO A 54 -8.91 -0.28 14.45
C PRO A 54 -8.98 -0.92 15.82
N VAL A 55 -8.11 -0.50 16.76
CA VAL A 55 -8.08 -0.99 18.13
C VAL A 55 -9.30 -0.50 18.92
N LEU A 56 -9.69 0.76 18.71
CA LEU A 56 -10.89 1.33 19.34
C LEU A 56 -12.14 0.64 18.80
N LYS A 57 -12.19 0.31 17.51
CA LYS A 57 -13.32 -0.36 16.88
C LYS A 57 -13.53 -1.77 17.43
N ILE A 58 -12.48 -2.59 17.55
CA ILE A 58 -12.60 -3.95 18.08
C ILE A 58 -12.98 -3.98 19.57
N LYS A 59 -12.71 -2.90 20.29
CA LYS A 59 -13.07 -2.73 21.71
C LYS A 59 -14.44 -2.04 21.91
N ASP A 60 -15.21 -1.80 20.84
CA ASP A 60 -16.44 -1.01 20.84
C ASP A 60 -16.31 0.39 21.49
N LYS A 61 -15.11 0.98 21.37
CA LYS A 61 -14.76 2.30 21.91
C LYS A 61 -14.58 3.40 20.86
N ALA A 62 -14.76 3.08 19.58
CA ALA A 62 -14.70 4.05 18.50
C ALA A 62 -15.91 5.00 18.58
N LYS A 63 -15.70 6.23 19.04
CA LYS A 63 -16.75 7.25 19.18
C LYS A 63 -17.07 7.97 17.88
N GLU A 64 -16.15 7.95 16.93
CA GLU A 64 -16.24 8.63 15.64
C GLU A 64 -15.90 7.62 14.53
N PRO A 65 -16.47 7.75 13.31
CA PRO A 65 -16.08 6.90 12.18
C PRO A 65 -14.64 7.18 11.76
N LEU A 66 -14.03 6.24 11.04
CA LEU A 66 -12.73 6.47 10.39
C LEU A 66 -12.84 7.63 9.41
N ILE A 67 -11.92 8.57 9.50
CA ILE A 67 -11.90 9.80 8.70
C ILE A 67 -10.79 9.76 7.68
N ALA A 68 -9.58 9.36 8.10
CA ALA A 68 -8.43 9.23 7.23
C ALA A 68 -7.56 8.03 7.63
N ARG A 69 -6.87 7.48 6.64
CA ARG A 69 -5.79 6.49 6.80
C ARG A 69 -4.67 6.88 5.86
N ILE A 70 -3.43 6.75 6.32
CA ILE A 70 -2.25 6.94 5.50
C ILE A 70 -1.42 5.66 5.54
N ILE A 71 -0.89 5.26 4.38
CA ILE A 71 0.01 4.13 4.21
C ILE A 71 1.31 4.68 3.63
N TYR A 72 2.43 4.38 4.26
CA TYR A 72 3.72 4.96 3.86
C TYR A 72 4.87 4.06 4.27
N SER A 73 6.01 4.18 3.59
CA SER A 73 7.23 3.50 3.99
C SER A 73 8.08 4.40 4.88
N ARG A 74 8.76 3.80 5.85
CA ARG A 74 9.57 4.48 6.86
C ARG A 74 11.07 4.29 6.61
N PRO A 75 11.69 5.05 5.68
CA PRO A 75 13.13 5.03 5.51
C PRO A 75 13.82 5.54 6.79
N GLN A 76 14.94 4.90 7.12
CA GLN A 76 15.79 5.28 8.24
C GLN A 76 16.88 6.25 7.77
N LYS A 77 17.27 7.20 8.61
CA LYS A 77 18.38 8.11 8.38
C LYS A 77 19.69 7.36 8.26
N ALA A 78 19.98 6.47 9.21
CA ALA A 78 21.17 5.61 9.24
C ALA A 78 22.46 6.41 8.93
N ASP A 79 22.74 7.45 9.72
CA ASP A 79 23.92 8.34 9.65
C ASP A 79 24.09 9.13 8.33
N ARG A 80 23.05 9.16 7.47
CA ARG A 80 23.09 9.94 6.22
C ARG A 80 22.57 11.36 6.43
N VAL A 81 22.99 12.27 5.59
CA VAL A 81 22.35 13.58 5.44
C VAL A 81 21.03 13.37 4.69
N VAL A 82 19.90 13.64 5.35
CA VAL A 82 18.57 13.36 4.78
C VAL A 82 18.20 14.39 3.72
N PHE A 83 18.08 15.65 4.12
CA PHE A 83 17.58 16.69 3.23
C PHE A 83 18.76 17.45 2.56
N GLY A 84 18.70 17.56 1.24
CA GLY A 84 19.74 18.12 0.39
C GLY A 84 20.65 17.06 -0.24
N ASP A 85 20.78 15.87 0.36
CA ASP A 85 21.59 14.76 -0.14
C ASP A 85 20.72 13.57 -0.52
N LEU A 86 20.17 12.85 0.47
CA LEU A 86 19.29 11.69 0.20
C LEU A 86 17.98 12.12 -0.48
N ILE A 87 17.38 13.21 -0.03
CA ILE A 87 16.23 13.85 -0.63
C ILE A 87 16.67 15.19 -1.20
N GLU A 88 16.84 15.23 -2.52
CA GLU A 88 17.29 16.42 -3.23
C GLU A 88 16.28 17.57 -3.11
N TYR A 89 16.77 18.76 -2.80
CA TYR A 89 15.94 19.97 -2.79
C TYR A 89 15.38 20.29 -4.17
N GLY A 90 14.13 20.78 -4.21
CA GLY A 90 13.43 21.16 -5.43
C GLY A 90 12.98 20.00 -6.31
N LYS A 91 13.19 18.75 -5.91
CA LYS A 91 12.72 17.57 -6.65
C LYS A 91 11.47 16.99 -6.02
N VAL A 92 10.63 16.34 -6.85
CA VAL A 92 9.44 15.63 -6.37
C VAL A 92 9.88 14.35 -5.66
N TRP A 93 9.56 14.27 -4.38
CA TRP A 93 9.81 13.12 -3.52
C TRP A 93 8.49 12.39 -3.24
N ARG A 94 8.52 11.06 -3.27
CA ARG A 94 7.39 10.16 -3.00
C ARG A 94 6.91 10.12 -1.55
N LEU A 95 7.43 11.02 -0.70
CA LEU A 95 7.11 11.16 0.72
C LEU A 95 7.27 9.84 1.51
N GLY A 96 8.39 9.17 1.29
CA GLY A 96 8.74 7.87 1.87
C GLY A 96 9.80 7.14 1.05
N ALA A 97 9.72 5.82 1.01
CA ALA A 97 10.56 4.93 0.22
C ALA A 97 9.69 3.92 -0.53
N ASN A 98 10.24 3.25 -1.55
CA ASN A 98 9.55 2.24 -2.35
C ASN A 98 8.29 2.80 -3.01
N GLU A 99 7.10 2.37 -2.61
CA GLU A 99 5.82 2.93 -3.05
C GLU A 99 5.70 4.39 -2.59
N ALA A 100 4.97 5.18 -3.37
CA ALA A 100 4.62 6.52 -2.94
C ALA A 100 3.58 6.47 -1.82
N THR A 101 3.68 7.40 -0.88
CA THR A 101 2.75 7.51 0.25
C THR A 101 1.33 7.76 -0.24
N GLU A 102 0.38 7.00 0.27
CA GLU A 102 -1.05 7.15 -0.04
C GLU A 102 -1.86 7.56 1.19
N ILE A 103 -2.77 8.50 0.99
CA ILE A 103 -3.78 8.88 1.96
C ILE A 103 -5.17 8.54 1.43
N GLU A 104 -5.99 7.92 2.26
CA GLU A 104 -7.40 7.67 1.97
C GLU A 104 -8.28 8.47 2.92
N PHE A 105 -9.15 9.29 2.36
CA PHE A 105 -10.19 10.00 3.10
C PHE A 105 -11.52 9.24 2.98
N PHE A 106 -12.13 8.90 4.10
CA PHE A 106 -13.40 8.19 4.19
C PHE A 106 -14.61 9.15 4.18
N ARG A 107 -14.34 10.44 4.18
CA ARG A 107 -15.31 11.54 3.99
C ARG A 107 -14.64 12.72 3.31
N ASP A 108 -15.45 13.67 2.84
CA ASP A 108 -14.92 14.94 2.33
C ASP A 108 -14.22 15.73 3.44
N VAL A 109 -13.09 16.33 3.09
CA VAL A 109 -12.28 17.19 3.98
C VAL A 109 -11.93 18.49 3.26
N LYS A 110 -11.36 19.46 3.98
CA LYS A 110 -10.74 20.65 3.41
C LYS A 110 -9.26 20.69 3.71
N ILE A 111 -8.46 20.99 2.72
CA ILE A 111 -7.02 21.22 2.82
C ILE A 111 -6.74 22.58 2.17
N ASP A 112 -6.12 23.50 2.91
CA ASP A 112 -5.85 24.86 2.44
C ASP A 112 -7.13 25.55 1.88
N GLY A 113 -8.26 25.39 2.60
CA GLY A 113 -9.56 25.92 2.21
C GLY A 113 -10.23 25.23 1.02
N LYS A 114 -9.54 24.35 0.29
CA LYS A 114 -10.07 23.63 -0.87
C LYS A 114 -10.69 22.30 -0.45
N LYS A 115 -11.85 21.99 -1.05
CA LYS A 115 -12.52 20.70 -0.82
C LYS A 115 -11.73 19.57 -1.47
N VAL A 116 -11.44 18.52 -0.69
CA VAL A 116 -10.93 17.24 -1.13
C VAL A 116 -12.02 16.20 -0.88
N ALA A 117 -12.52 15.57 -1.93
CA ALA A 117 -13.56 14.56 -1.83
C ALA A 117 -13.03 13.29 -1.11
N LYS A 118 -13.93 12.50 -0.55
CA LYS A 118 -13.57 11.16 -0.09
C LYS A 118 -12.92 10.37 -1.22
N GLY A 119 -11.90 9.58 -0.91
CA GLY A 119 -11.16 8.81 -1.90
C GLY A 119 -9.71 8.60 -1.51
N LYS A 120 -8.99 7.89 -2.37
CA LYS A 120 -7.57 7.59 -2.22
C LYS A 120 -6.76 8.55 -3.10
N TYR A 121 -5.66 9.05 -2.58
CA TYR A 121 -4.76 10.00 -3.21
C TYR A 121 -3.32 9.64 -2.89
N THR A 122 -2.40 9.96 -3.79
CA THR A 122 -0.97 9.89 -3.50
C THR A 122 -0.47 11.23 -2.99
N LEU A 123 0.39 11.19 -1.98
CA LEU A 123 1.09 12.35 -1.46
C LEU A 123 2.52 12.38 -1.99
N TYR A 124 2.88 13.51 -2.60
CA TYR A 124 4.25 13.83 -2.92
C TYR A 124 4.69 15.11 -2.19
N ALA A 125 5.97 15.33 -2.09
CA ALA A 125 6.50 16.58 -1.56
C ALA A 125 7.64 17.09 -2.45
N ILE A 126 7.74 18.42 -2.60
CA ILE A 126 8.96 19.09 -3.04
C ILE A 126 9.53 19.74 -1.80
N VAL A 127 10.69 19.25 -1.35
CA VAL A 127 11.33 19.72 -0.13
C VAL A 127 12.30 20.86 -0.44
N ASN A 128 12.31 21.87 0.43
CA ASN A 128 13.30 22.94 0.46
C ASN A 128 13.66 23.25 1.92
N PRO A 129 14.77 23.96 2.19
CA PRO A 129 15.24 24.18 3.55
C PRO A 129 14.24 24.84 4.49
N ASP A 130 13.39 25.74 3.98
CA ASP A 130 12.50 26.58 4.79
C ASP A 130 11.00 26.21 4.62
N ALA A 131 10.66 25.50 3.55
CA ALA A 131 9.27 25.11 3.27
C ALA A 131 9.20 23.87 2.38
N TRP A 132 8.17 23.04 2.61
CA TRP A 132 7.81 21.95 1.72
C TRP A 132 6.58 22.34 0.90
N THR A 133 6.56 21.95 -0.37
CA THR A 133 5.31 21.93 -1.15
C THR A 133 4.75 20.53 -1.12
N LEU A 134 3.70 20.32 -0.32
CA LEU A 134 2.98 19.06 -0.32
C LEU A 134 2.00 19.03 -1.49
N ILE A 135 1.94 17.91 -2.18
CA ILE A 135 1.13 17.68 -3.37
C ILE A 135 0.15 16.55 -3.07
N VAL A 136 -1.14 16.79 -3.30
CA VAL A 136 -2.17 15.75 -3.31
C VAL A 136 -2.47 15.43 -4.77
N ASN A 137 -2.13 14.21 -5.19
CA ASN A 137 -2.26 13.77 -6.58
C ASN A 137 -3.34 12.67 -6.70
N LYS A 138 -4.05 12.65 -7.82
CA LYS A 138 -5.16 11.70 -8.08
C LYS A 138 -4.69 10.32 -8.56
N GLU A 139 -3.43 10.21 -9.03
CA GLU A 139 -2.85 8.91 -9.37
C GLU A 139 -2.63 8.10 -8.10
N THR A 140 -2.84 6.79 -8.15
CA THR A 140 -2.66 5.87 -7.01
C THR A 140 -1.88 4.64 -7.43
N ASP A 141 -1.47 3.84 -6.44
CA ASP A 141 -0.78 2.56 -6.66
C ASP A 141 0.53 2.72 -7.44
N THR A 142 1.30 3.78 -7.11
CA THR A 142 2.53 4.15 -7.82
C THR A 142 3.78 3.75 -7.04
N TRP A 143 4.81 3.34 -7.77
CA TRP A 143 6.15 3.12 -7.23
C TRP A 143 7.03 4.35 -7.44
N GLY A 144 7.50 4.95 -6.36
CA GLY A 144 8.38 6.14 -6.44
C GLY A 144 7.67 7.37 -7.00
N SER A 145 8.46 8.28 -7.57
CA SER A 145 7.97 9.47 -8.29
C SER A 145 8.34 9.47 -9.78
N PHE A 146 8.76 8.32 -10.33
CA PHE A 146 9.29 8.21 -11.68
C PHE A 146 8.28 8.55 -12.78
N LYS A 147 7.00 8.30 -12.52
CA LYS A 147 5.88 8.59 -13.44
C LYS A 147 4.96 9.68 -12.90
N TYR A 148 5.49 10.53 -12.02
CA TYR A 148 4.72 11.66 -11.52
C TYR A 148 4.21 12.53 -12.66
N ASP A 149 2.91 12.82 -12.65
CA ASP A 149 2.23 13.69 -13.62
C ASP A 149 1.54 14.83 -12.87
N GLU A 150 2.05 16.05 -13.03
CA GLU A 150 1.48 17.24 -12.39
C GLU A 150 0.06 17.58 -12.85
N LYS A 151 -0.36 17.10 -14.02
CA LYS A 151 -1.74 17.29 -14.51
C LYS A 151 -2.78 16.56 -13.65
N LYS A 152 -2.32 15.58 -12.86
CA LYS A 152 -3.14 14.83 -11.92
C LYS A 152 -3.14 15.43 -10.51
N ASP A 153 -2.43 16.54 -10.28
CA ASP A 153 -2.45 17.24 -9.01
C ASP A 153 -3.85 17.79 -8.73
N LEU A 154 -4.38 17.45 -7.57
CA LEU A 154 -5.62 18.03 -7.07
C LEU A 154 -5.35 19.40 -6.43
N LEU A 155 -4.28 19.45 -5.64
CA LEU A 155 -3.83 20.69 -4.99
C LEU A 155 -2.35 20.58 -4.58
N ARG A 156 -1.74 21.75 -4.39
CA ARG A 156 -0.41 21.92 -3.79
C ARG A 156 -0.53 22.89 -2.63
N VAL A 157 0.15 22.58 -1.53
CA VAL A 157 0.15 23.39 -0.31
C VAL A 157 1.58 23.63 0.13
N THR A 158 1.94 24.89 0.35
CA THR A 158 3.24 25.24 0.93
C THR A 158 3.14 25.18 2.45
N LEU A 159 3.99 24.37 3.06
CA LEU A 159 4.05 24.13 4.49
C LEU A 159 5.39 24.64 5.03
N PRO A 160 5.42 25.43 6.10
CA PRO A 160 6.67 25.85 6.73
C PRO A 160 7.41 24.65 7.33
N VAL A 161 8.73 24.72 7.33
CA VAL A 161 9.60 23.76 7.99
C VAL A 161 9.94 24.27 9.40
N GLU A 162 9.69 23.42 10.39
CA GLU A 162 10.15 23.59 11.75
C GLU A 162 11.44 22.79 11.91
N LYS A 163 12.54 23.46 12.28
CA LYS A 163 13.86 22.85 12.54
C LYS A 163 14.18 22.78 14.02
N GLY A 164 15.27 22.07 14.35
CA GLY A 164 15.77 21.96 15.72
C GLY A 164 14.95 21.04 16.61
N GLN A 165 14.15 20.15 16.01
CA GLN A 165 13.44 19.10 16.74
C GLN A 165 14.45 18.03 17.22
N GLN A 166 14.03 17.22 18.19
CA GLN A 166 14.75 15.99 18.52
C GLN A 166 14.82 15.13 17.25
N PRO A 167 16.02 14.69 16.83
CA PRO A 167 16.16 13.93 15.59
C PRO A 167 15.36 12.64 15.62
N VAL A 168 14.58 12.41 14.57
CA VAL A 168 13.80 11.18 14.34
C VAL A 168 14.51 10.35 13.28
N ASP A 169 14.99 9.17 13.65
CA ASP A 169 15.78 8.33 12.74
C ASP A 169 14.94 7.79 11.58
N ALA A 170 13.71 7.31 11.84
CA ALA A 170 12.82 6.81 10.82
C ALA A 170 11.78 7.86 10.41
N PHE A 171 11.61 8.09 9.10
CA PHE A 171 10.54 8.93 8.59
C PHE A 171 9.20 8.54 9.22
N THR A 172 8.48 9.52 9.76
CA THR A 172 7.26 9.28 10.55
C THR A 172 6.15 10.21 10.11
N LEU A 173 4.97 9.62 9.88
CA LEU A 173 3.70 10.31 9.63
C LEU A 173 2.70 9.93 10.71
N TYR A 174 2.03 10.93 11.30
CA TYR A 174 0.96 10.69 12.27
C TYR A 174 -0.06 11.82 12.26
N PHE A 175 -1.22 11.56 12.83
CA PHE A 175 -2.28 12.56 12.96
C PHE A 175 -2.37 13.09 14.38
N GLU A 176 -2.48 14.40 14.49
CA GLU A 176 -2.82 15.09 15.74
C GLU A 176 -4.24 15.65 15.63
N LYS A 177 -5.11 15.33 16.59
CA LYS A 177 -6.48 15.86 16.61
C LYS A 177 -6.45 17.37 16.93
N THR A 178 -7.24 18.14 16.17
CA THR A 178 -7.45 19.57 16.39
C THR A 178 -8.94 19.87 16.56
N THR A 179 -9.30 21.09 16.92
CA THR A 179 -10.70 21.54 16.98
C THR A 179 -11.38 21.57 15.62
N ALA A 180 -10.63 21.80 14.54
CA ALA A 180 -11.15 21.86 13.17
C ALA A 180 -11.13 20.50 12.45
N GLY A 181 -10.36 19.53 12.95
CA GLY A 181 -10.16 18.25 12.32
C GLY A 181 -8.88 17.57 12.79
N ALA A 182 -7.85 17.52 11.94
CA ALA A 182 -6.55 16.95 12.27
C ALA A 182 -5.41 17.72 11.61
N ASN A 183 -4.23 17.60 12.18
CA ASN A 183 -2.96 17.88 11.54
C ASN A 183 -2.32 16.56 11.10
N LEU A 184 -1.91 16.44 9.84
CA LEU A 184 -0.97 15.40 9.42
C LEU A 184 0.44 15.94 9.65
N VAL A 185 1.14 15.36 10.62
CA VAL A 185 2.52 15.73 10.97
C VAL A 185 3.48 14.81 10.22
N MET A 186 4.49 15.39 9.63
CA MET A 186 5.57 14.73 8.89
C MET A 186 6.89 15.07 9.56
N SER A 187 7.64 14.06 10.00
CA SER A 187 8.89 14.28 10.72
C SER A 187 9.98 13.31 10.27
N TRP A 188 11.18 13.83 10.04
CA TRP A 188 12.38 13.05 9.78
C TRP A 188 13.63 13.87 10.08
N ASP A 189 14.65 13.24 10.68
CA ASP A 189 15.81 13.95 11.20
C ASP A 189 15.36 15.07 12.17
N ASP A 190 15.94 16.25 12.08
CA ASP A 190 15.59 17.43 12.87
C ASP A 190 14.50 18.32 12.25
N VAL A 191 13.82 17.81 11.19
CA VAL A 191 12.79 18.53 10.44
C VAL A 191 11.41 18.02 10.77
N LYS A 192 10.50 18.95 11.01
CA LYS A 192 9.06 18.70 11.12
C LYS A 192 8.29 19.66 10.20
N THR A 193 7.22 19.19 9.59
CA THR A 193 6.24 20.03 8.89
C THR A 193 4.82 19.48 9.11
N THR A 194 3.82 20.33 8.97
CA THR A 194 2.45 20.00 9.38
C THR A 194 1.45 20.44 8.32
N LEU A 195 0.56 19.52 7.90
CA LEU A 195 -0.57 19.80 7.02
C LEU A 195 -1.86 19.86 7.83
N PRO A 196 -2.52 21.02 7.94
CA PRO A 196 -3.85 21.12 8.52
C PRO A 196 -4.92 20.49 7.61
N ILE A 197 -5.79 19.66 8.19
CA ILE A 197 -6.92 19.02 7.52
C ILE A 197 -8.19 19.37 8.30
N ALA A 198 -9.11 20.11 7.69
CA ALA A 198 -10.37 20.49 8.30
C ALA A 198 -11.51 19.57 7.87
N LEU A 199 -12.46 19.32 8.78
CA LEU A 199 -13.61 18.43 8.55
C LEU A 199 -14.89 19.19 8.13
N LYS A 200 -14.85 20.51 8.08
CA LYS A 200 -16.00 21.37 7.72
C LYS A 200 -15.58 22.44 6.72
#